data_6ee03d2e19554da5fb842e93798e8c10
#
_entry.id   6ee03d2e19554da5fb842e93798e8c10
#
_cell.length_a   1.000
_cell.length_b   1.000
_cell.length_c   1.000
_cell.angle_alpha   90.00
_cell.angle_beta   90.00
_cell.angle_gamma   90.00
#
_symmetry.space_group_name_H-M   'P 1'
#
loop_
_entity.id
_entity.type
_entity.pdbx_description
1 polymer ?
#
loop_
_entity_poly.entity_id
_entity_poly.type
_entity_poly.pdbx_seq_one_letter_code
_entity_poly.pdbx_strand_id
1 'polypeptide(L)'
;MAPTVIEAKGLVKKYGDLEAVAGIDLEVHAGEIFGFLGPNGAGKSTTISMLCTLLTPTAGVARVAGIDVVHDPAAVRQRIGLVFQDPSLDDQLTARENLEFHAFIYSVPAAERTRRIAEMLDLMQLADRASSQVKTFSGGMKRRLEIARGMLHQPQILFLDEPTLGLDPQTRKSIWTHLNELRGKKGVTIFMTTHYMDEAEYCDRIAIIDHGKIVAVGTPDELK
;
A
#
# COMPACT_ATOMS: atom_id res chain seq x y z
N MET A 1 0.38 20.36 -12.82
CA MET A 1 -0.18 19.03 -12.44
C MET A 1 0.92 18.26 -11.73
N ALA A 2 0.61 17.49 -10.69
CA ALA A 2 1.57 16.59 -10.06
C ALA A 2 2.01 15.50 -11.06
N PRO A 3 3.27 15.04 -11.02
CA PRO A 3 3.74 14.01 -11.94
C PRO A 3 3.04 12.67 -11.70
N THR A 4 2.84 11.89 -12.78
CA THR A 4 2.33 10.52 -12.69
C THR A 4 3.41 9.60 -12.10
N VAL A 5 3.07 8.85 -11.06
CA VAL A 5 4.00 7.93 -10.36
C VAL A 5 3.60 6.46 -10.49
N ILE A 6 2.34 6.17 -10.84
CA ILE A 6 1.91 4.84 -11.28
C ILE A 6 1.20 5.01 -12.60
N GLU A 7 1.60 4.24 -13.59
CA GLU A 7 0.99 4.18 -14.92
C GLU A 7 0.78 2.72 -15.31
N ALA A 8 -0.41 2.38 -15.77
CA ALA A 8 -0.71 1.11 -16.41
C ALA A 8 -1.44 1.36 -17.73
N LYS A 9 -1.08 0.61 -18.77
CA LYS A 9 -1.69 0.70 -20.11
C LYS A 9 -2.01 -0.70 -20.62
N GLY A 10 -3.31 -0.95 -20.84
CA GLY A 10 -3.80 -2.22 -21.31
C GLY A 10 -3.37 -3.39 -20.44
N LEU A 11 -3.27 -3.20 -19.12
CA LEU A 11 -2.70 -4.18 -18.19
C LEU A 11 -3.62 -5.40 -18.06
N VAL A 12 -3.11 -6.59 -18.36
CA VAL A 12 -3.86 -7.86 -18.37
C VAL A 12 -3.19 -8.88 -17.46
N LYS A 13 -4.02 -9.65 -16.73
CA LYS A 13 -3.60 -10.87 -16.04
C LYS A 13 -4.60 -11.99 -16.27
N LYS A 14 -4.10 -13.10 -16.84
CA LYS A 14 -4.85 -14.34 -17.05
C LYS A 14 -4.30 -15.47 -16.20
N TYR A 15 -5.19 -16.30 -15.69
CA TYR A 15 -4.90 -17.56 -15.02
C TYR A 15 -5.69 -18.66 -15.75
N GLY A 16 -5.04 -19.33 -16.70
CA GLY A 16 -5.74 -20.20 -17.64
C GLY A 16 -6.80 -19.42 -18.41
N ASP A 17 -8.05 -19.85 -18.33
CA ASP A 17 -9.19 -19.20 -18.99
C ASP A 17 -9.75 -17.99 -18.21
N LEU A 18 -9.35 -17.82 -16.94
CA LEU A 18 -9.81 -16.70 -16.12
C LEU A 18 -9.00 -15.44 -16.40
N GLU A 19 -9.64 -14.41 -16.90
CA GLU A 19 -9.06 -13.08 -17.06
C GLU A 19 -9.34 -12.24 -15.80
N ALA A 20 -8.42 -12.30 -14.83
CA ALA A 20 -8.57 -11.61 -13.55
C ALA A 20 -8.40 -10.08 -13.65
N VAL A 21 -7.63 -9.60 -14.63
CA VAL A 21 -7.48 -8.19 -15.01
C VAL A 21 -7.54 -8.13 -16.53
N ALA A 22 -8.44 -7.30 -17.08
CA ALA A 22 -8.90 -7.36 -18.46
C ALA A 22 -8.60 -6.06 -19.24
N GLY A 23 -7.33 -5.67 -19.28
CA GLY A 23 -6.89 -4.50 -20.07
C GLY A 23 -7.19 -3.18 -19.38
N ILE A 24 -6.74 -2.99 -18.15
CA ILE A 24 -6.96 -1.74 -17.43
C ILE A 24 -5.94 -0.67 -17.79
N ASP A 25 -6.42 0.57 -17.89
CA ASP A 25 -5.62 1.79 -17.97
C ASP A 25 -5.77 2.56 -16.66
N LEU A 26 -4.64 2.97 -16.06
CA LEU A 26 -4.62 3.60 -14.76
C LEU A 26 -3.49 4.62 -14.65
N GLU A 27 -3.78 5.79 -14.06
CA GLU A 27 -2.79 6.80 -13.73
C GLU A 27 -3.00 7.30 -12.29
N VAL A 28 -1.89 7.31 -11.51
CA VAL A 28 -1.87 7.84 -10.14
C VAL A 28 -0.80 8.92 -10.04
N HIS A 29 -1.14 10.04 -9.41
CA HIS A 29 -0.28 11.20 -9.29
C HIS A 29 0.48 11.24 -7.96
N ALA A 30 1.63 11.92 -7.98
CA ALA A 30 2.47 12.03 -6.77
C ALA A 30 1.72 12.75 -5.63
N GLY A 31 1.81 12.18 -4.42
CA GLY A 31 1.26 12.76 -3.20
C GLY A 31 -0.25 12.61 -3.02
N GLU A 32 -0.96 11.91 -3.92
CA GLU A 32 -2.38 11.62 -3.71
C GLU A 32 -2.60 10.33 -2.90
N ILE A 33 -3.75 10.24 -2.26
CA ILE A 33 -4.33 8.98 -1.77
C ILE A 33 -5.29 8.49 -2.85
N PHE A 34 -4.91 7.40 -3.51
CA PHE A 34 -5.68 6.78 -4.58
C PHE A 34 -6.37 5.51 -4.10
N GLY A 35 -7.70 5.48 -4.18
CA GLY A 35 -8.52 4.33 -3.84
C GLY A 35 -8.79 3.45 -5.06
N PHE A 36 -8.58 2.14 -4.93
CA PHE A 36 -8.92 1.14 -5.93
C PHE A 36 -10.05 0.27 -5.39
N LEU A 37 -11.28 0.66 -5.73
CA LEU A 37 -12.52 0.18 -5.13
C LEU A 37 -13.16 -0.92 -5.99
N GLY A 38 -13.70 -1.95 -5.34
CA GLY A 38 -14.45 -3.00 -6.05
C GLY A 38 -14.78 -4.20 -5.18
N PRO A 39 -15.71 -5.06 -5.60
CA PRO A 39 -16.07 -6.26 -4.86
C PRO A 39 -14.93 -7.27 -4.77
N ASN A 40 -15.12 -8.30 -3.93
CA ASN A 40 -14.18 -9.41 -3.88
C ASN A 40 -14.15 -10.14 -5.23
N GLY A 41 -12.95 -10.49 -5.68
CA GLY A 41 -12.76 -11.13 -6.99
C GLY A 41 -12.73 -10.15 -8.19
N ALA A 42 -12.90 -8.84 -7.99
CA ALA A 42 -12.88 -7.86 -9.08
C ALA A 42 -11.51 -7.66 -9.75
N GLY A 43 -10.40 -8.16 -9.15
CA GLY A 43 -9.04 -8.02 -9.68
C GLY A 43 -8.14 -7.06 -8.89
N LYS A 44 -8.59 -6.52 -7.73
CA LYS A 44 -7.84 -5.55 -6.91
C LYS A 44 -6.47 -6.05 -6.49
N SER A 45 -6.41 -7.15 -5.73
CA SER A 45 -5.14 -7.72 -5.22
C SER A 45 -4.24 -8.23 -6.34
N THR A 46 -4.82 -8.69 -7.45
CA THR A 46 -4.06 -9.07 -8.66
C THR A 46 -3.39 -7.84 -9.28
N THR A 47 -4.10 -6.72 -9.36
CA THR A 47 -3.55 -5.46 -9.89
C THR A 47 -2.41 -4.95 -9.00
N ILE A 48 -2.62 -4.84 -7.68
CA ILE A 48 -1.53 -4.49 -6.74
C ILE A 48 -0.34 -5.42 -6.91
N SER A 49 -0.56 -6.73 -6.98
CA SER A 49 0.52 -7.71 -7.10
C SER A 49 1.36 -7.51 -8.38
N MET A 50 0.74 -7.11 -9.50
CA MET A 50 1.47 -6.76 -10.72
C MET A 50 2.26 -5.45 -10.55
N LEU A 51 1.65 -4.40 -10.00
CA LEU A 51 2.31 -3.12 -9.75
C LEU A 51 3.48 -3.24 -8.77
N CYS A 52 3.34 -4.11 -7.76
CA CYS A 52 4.39 -4.41 -6.76
C CYS A 52 5.41 -5.46 -7.22
N THR A 53 5.37 -5.88 -8.48
CA THR A 53 6.31 -6.86 -9.06
C THR A 53 6.24 -8.29 -8.48
N LEU A 54 5.15 -8.64 -7.82
CA LEU A 54 4.91 -9.99 -7.29
C LEU A 54 4.34 -10.94 -8.33
N LEU A 55 3.67 -10.38 -9.34
CA LEU A 55 3.11 -11.10 -10.48
C LEU A 55 3.54 -10.42 -11.78
N THR A 56 3.95 -11.21 -12.75
CA THR A 56 4.22 -10.72 -14.11
C THR A 56 2.88 -10.55 -14.84
N PRO A 57 2.61 -9.38 -15.45
CA PRO A 57 1.47 -9.19 -16.34
C PRO A 57 1.47 -10.21 -17.50
N THR A 58 0.30 -10.62 -17.96
CA THR A 58 0.16 -11.43 -19.17
C THR A 58 0.30 -10.58 -20.44
N ALA A 59 -0.18 -9.32 -20.38
CA ALA A 59 -0.04 -8.33 -21.44
C ALA A 59 -0.16 -6.92 -20.88
N GLY A 60 0.11 -5.90 -21.72
CA GLY A 60 0.14 -4.51 -21.32
C GLY A 60 1.44 -4.09 -20.66
N VAL A 61 1.48 -2.85 -20.20
CA VAL A 61 2.68 -2.25 -19.58
C VAL A 61 2.26 -1.59 -18.28
N ALA A 62 3.11 -1.71 -17.25
CA ALA A 62 2.96 -0.93 -16.02
C ALA A 62 4.30 -0.32 -15.60
N ARG A 63 4.24 0.93 -15.11
CA ARG A 63 5.38 1.64 -14.54
C ARG A 63 5.04 2.16 -13.16
N VAL A 64 5.98 2.01 -12.25
CA VAL A 64 5.87 2.49 -10.86
C VAL A 64 7.11 3.31 -10.54
N ALA A 65 6.92 4.53 -10.06
CA ALA A 65 8.00 5.53 -9.91
C ALA A 65 8.80 5.74 -11.21
N GLY A 66 8.13 5.67 -12.38
CA GLY A 66 8.76 5.77 -13.69
C GLY A 66 9.50 4.51 -14.17
N ILE A 67 9.57 3.46 -13.35
CA ILE A 67 10.32 2.22 -13.61
C ILE A 67 9.35 1.14 -14.10
N ASP A 68 9.70 0.43 -15.16
CA ASP A 68 8.92 -0.67 -15.70
C ASP A 68 8.94 -1.88 -14.74
N VAL A 69 7.75 -2.38 -14.37
CA VAL A 69 7.60 -3.44 -13.35
C VAL A 69 8.14 -4.80 -13.77
N VAL A 70 8.30 -5.03 -15.08
CA VAL A 70 8.80 -6.30 -15.63
C VAL A 70 10.31 -6.23 -15.87
N HIS A 71 10.81 -5.08 -16.38
CA HIS A 71 12.21 -4.94 -16.78
C HIS A 71 13.15 -4.70 -15.60
N ASP A 72 12.71 -3.94 -14.57
CA ASP A 72 13.54 -3.70 -13.38
C ASP A 72 12.72 -3.79 -12.08
N PRO A 73 12.26 -5.00 -11.73
CA PRO A 73 11.48 -5.22 -10.51
C PRO A 73 12.26 -4.91 -9.23
N ALA A 74 13.58 -5.00 -9.25
CA ALA A 74 14.40 -4.70 -8.08
C ALA A 74 14.39 -3.20 -7.76
N ALA A 75 14.54 -2.35 -8.76
CA ALA A 75 14.46 -0.90 -8.59
C ALA A 75 13.05 -0.46 -8.18
N VAL A 76 11.98 -1.07 -8.71
CA VAL A 76 10.60 -0.81 -8.27
C VAL A 76 10.45 -1.10 -6.77
N ARG A 77 10.88 -2.29 -6.31
CA ARG A 77 10.77 -2.68 -4.88
C ARG A 77 11.49 -1.74 -3.91
N GLN A 78 12.54 -1.07 -4.36
CA GLN A 78 13.22 -0.05 -3.54
C GLN A 78 12.42 1.26 -3.42
N ARG A 79 11.47 1.51 -4.31
CA ARG A 79 10.66 2.73 -4.36
C ARG A 79 9.28 2.58 -3.74
N ILE A 80 8.89 1.36 -3.40
CA ILE A 80 7.56 1.05 -2.88
C ILE A 80 7.65 0.47 -1.47
N GLY A 81 6.65 0.80 -0.64
CA GLY A 81 6.28 0.04 0.54
C GLY A 81 5.04 -0.79 0.24
N LEU A 82 4.93 -1.97 0.81
CA LEU A 82 3.79 -2.85 0.62
C LEU A 82 3.30 -3.39 1.97
N VAL A 83 2.01 -3.24 2.19
CA VAL A 83 1.28 -3.82 3.32
C VAL A 83 0.21 -4.75 2.76
N PHE A 84 0.36 -6.02 3.01
CA PHE A 84 -0.59 -7.05 2.58
C PHE A 84 -1.86 -7.05 3.41
N GLN A 85 -2.90 -7.72 2.91
CA GLN A 85 -4.13 -7.95 3.64
C GLN A 85 -3.87 -8.76 4.90
N ASP A 86 -3.13 -9.88 4.78
CA ASP A 86 -2.72 -10.71 5.91
C ASP A 86 -1.48 -10.15 6.60
N PRO A 87 -1.45 -10.11 7.95
CA PRO A 87 -0.29 -9.67 8.69
C PRO A 87 0.95 -10.51 8.39
N SER A 88 2.08 -9.83 8.15
CA SER A 88 3.38 -10.46 7.85
C SER A 88 4.46 -10.09 8.89
N LEU A 89 4.01 -9.83 10.14
CA LEU A 89 4.87 -9.58 11.29
C LEU A 89 5.23 -10.89 11.99
N ASP A 90 6.43 -10.96 12.55
CA ASP A 90 6.78 -12.04 13.46
C ASP A 90 6.22 -11.76 14.87
N ASP A 91 5.28 -12.59 15.30
CA ASP A 91 4.59 -12.46 16.58
C ASP A 91 5.50 -12.71 17.79
N GLN A 92 6.63 -13.41 17.63
CA GLN A 92 7.59 -13.69 18.69
C GLN A 92 8.58 -12.54 18.92
N LEU A 93 8.78 -11.71 17.90
CA LEU A 93 9.63 -10.54 17.98
C LEU A 93 8.87 -9.35 18.61
N THR A 94 9.61 -8.42 19.18
CA THR A 94 9.09 -7.11 19.60
C THR A 94 8.77 -6.24 18.38
N ALA A 95 8.04 -5.15 18.59
CA ALA A 95 7.78 -4.17 17.54
C ALA A 95 9.08 -3.62 16.96
N ARG A 96 10.04 -3.27 17.82
CA ARG A 96 11.37 -2.78 17.42
C ARG A 96 12.12 -3.80 16.58
N GLU A 97 12.20 -5.05 17.04
CA GLU A 97 12.93 -6.12 16.33
C GLU A 97 12.33 -6.41 14.95
N ASN A 98 11.00 -6.40 14.81
CA ASN A 98 10.35 -6.50 13.50
C ASN A 98 10.80 -5.37 12.55
N LEU A 99 10.88 -4.13 13.05
CA LEU A 99 11.33 -2.98 12.26
C LEU A 99 12.83 -3.06 11.95
N GLU A 100 13.67 -3.48 12.90
CA GLU A 100 15.11 -3.66 12.71
C GLU A 100 15.40 -4.70 11.63
N PHE A 101 14.73 -5.85 11.68
CA PHE A 101 14.83 -6.90 10.68
C PHE A 101 14.49 -6.38 9.28
N HIS A 102 13.39 -5.65 9.14
CA HIS A 102 12.98 -5.08 7.87
C HIS A 102 13.94 -4.00 7.37
N ALA A 103 14.42 -3.12 8.26
CA ALA A 103 15.43 -2.12 7.94
C ALA A 103 16.73 -2.74 7.43
N PHE A 104 17.11 -3.92 7.95
CA PHE A 104 18.26 -4.68 7.46
C PHE A 104 18.02 -5.22 6.04
N ILE A 105 16.86 -5.85 5.79
CA ILE A 105 16.50 -6.39 4.46
C ILE A 105 16.54 -5.31 3.38
N TYR A 106 16.00 -4.12 3.68
CA TYR A 106 15.98 -2.99 2.75
C TYR A 106 17.25 -2.15 2.77
N SER A 107 18.32 -2.66 3.38
CA SER A 107 19.64 -2.01 3.43
C SER A 107 19.59 -0.56 3.91
N VAL A 108 18.70 -0.26 4.87
CA VAL A 108 18.68 1.06 5.53
C VAL A 108 20.04 1.28 6.20
N PRO A 109 20.71 2.43 5.96
CA PRO A 109 22.02 2.69 6.54
C PRO A 109 22.05 2.54 8.07
N ALA A 110 23.02 1.81 8.60
CA ALA A 110 23.09 1.49 10.03
C ALA A 110 23.00 2.75 10.93
N ALA A 111 23.65 3.84 10.52
CA ALA A 111 23.60 5.13 11.22
C ALA A 111 22.20 5.75 11.31
N GLU A 112 21.27 5.36 10.42
CA GLU A 112 19.91 5.93 10.37
C GLU A 112 18.85 5.00 10.96
N ARG A 113 19.13 3.71 11.11
CA ARG A 113 18.13 2.70 11.52
C ARG A 113 17.42 3.08 12.82
N THR A 114 18.19 3.34 13.87
CA THR A 114 17.63 3.66 15.21
C THR A 114 16.72 4.89 15.13
N ARG A 115 17.14 5.93 14.43
CA ARG A 115 16.37 7.17 14.27
C ARG A 115 15.08 6.91 13.49
N ARG A 116 15.18 6.24 12.33
CA ARG A 116 14.00 5.96 11.48
C ARG A 116 12.99 5.06 12.18
N ILE A 117 13.45 4.05 12.92
CA ILE A 117 12.58 3.16 13.69
C ILE A 117 11.85 3.94 14.79
N ALA A 118 12.57 4.77 15.55
CA ALA A 118 11.95 5.60 16.58
C ALA A 118 10.90 6.55 16.00
N GLU A 119 11.23 7.23 14.89
CA GLU A 119 10.34 8.14 14.18
C GLU A 119 9.06 7.44 13.69
N MET A 120 9.18 6.22 13.14
CA MET A 120 8.02 5.46 12.68
C MET A 120 7.16 4.93 13.82
N LEU A 121 7.77 4.46 14.91
CA LEU A 121 7.03 4.03 16.10
C LEU A 121 6.27 5.19 16.74
N ASP A 122 6.88 6.37 16.80
CA ASP A 122 6.23 7.58 17.32
C ASP A 122 5.06 8.01 16.43
N LEU A 123 5.29 8.11 15.10
CA LEU A 123 4.27 8.47 14.13
C LEU A 123 3.06 7.52 14.16
N MET A 124 3.28 6.24 14.40
CA MET A 124 2.24 5.22 14.52
C MET A 124 1.70 5.04 15.94
N GLN A 125 2.11 5.89 16.89
CA GLN A 125 1.70 5.82 18.31
C GLN A 125 1.97 4.43 18.92
N LEU A 126 3.16 3.89 18.67
CA LEU A 126 3.63 2.59 19.17
C LEU A 126 4.93 2.71 19.98
N ALA A 127 5.40 3.93 20.28
CA ALA A 127 6.66 4.15 20.98
C ALA A 127 6.70 3.45 22.35
N ASP A 128 5.62 3.55 23.14
CA ASP A 128 5.47 2.90 24.45
C ASP A 128 5.42 1.37 24.38
N ARG A 129 5.20 0.82 23.20
CA ARG A 129 5.08 -0.62 22.95
C ARG A 129 6.26 -1.16 22.14
N ALA A 130 7.30 -0.36 21.93
CA ALA A 130 8.47 -0.71 21.11
C ALA A 130 9.13 -2.04 21.54
N SER A 131 9.21 -2.29 22.85
CA SER A 131 9.81 -3.50 23.45
C SER A 131 8.80 -4.60 23.76
N SER A 132 7.52 -4.44 23.39
CA SER A 132 6.50 -5.46 23.58
C SER A 132 6.47 -6.42 22.40
N GLN A 133 6.31 -7.72 22.67
CA GLN A 133 6.13 -8.73 21.62
C GLN A 133 4.83 -8.51 20.85
N VAL A 134 4.91 -8.69 19.51
CA VAL A 134 3.80 -8.43 18.59
C VAL A 134 2.60 -9.34 18.83
N LYS A 135 2.78 -10.54 19.39
CA LYS A 135 1.67 -11.41 19.80
C LYS A 135 0.72 -10.77 20.82
N THR A 136 1.17 -9.73 21.54
CA THR A 136 0.35 -9.00 22.53
C THR A 136 -0.39 -7.80 21.91
N PHE A 137 -0.24 -7.56 20.60
CA PHE A 137 -0.82 -6.42 19.92
C PHE A 137 -2.25 -6.72 19.48
N SER A 138 -3.11 -5.69 19.54
CA SER A 138 -4.42 -5.73 18.87
C SER A 138 -4.24 -5.71 17.34
N GLY A 139 -5.27 -6.07 16.59
CA GLY A 139 -5.25 -6.01 15.12
C GLY A 139 -4.87 -4.62 14.59
N GLY A 140 -5.42 -3.56 15.17
CA GLY A 140 -5.06 -2.19 14.82
C GLY A 140 -3.62 -1.82 15.14
N MET A 141 -3.06 -2.31 16.25
CA MET A 141 -1.64 -2.13 16.56
C MET A 141 -0.74 -2.87 15.56
N LYS A 142 -1.09 -4.11 15.20
CA LYS A 142 -0.38 -4.87 14.18
C LYS A 142 -0.41 -4.12 12.83
N ARG A 143 -1.57 -3.62 12.42
CA ARG A 143 -1.71 -2.88 11.16
C ARG A 143 -0.87 -1.60 11.15
N ARG A 144 -0.86 -0.83 12.23
CA ARG A 144 0.00 0.35 12.36
C ARG A 144 1.49 0.00 12.29
N LEU A 145 1.90 -1.12 12.90
CA LEU A 145 3.29 -1.59 12.83
C LEU A 145 3.68 -2.04 11.41
N GLU A 146 2.78 -2.66 10.65
CA GLU A 146 3.00 -3.00 9.24
C GLU A 146 3.18 -1.77 8.37
N ILE A 147 2.36 -0.73 8.58
CA ILE A 147 2.50 0.56 7.89
C ILE A 147 3.86 1.19 8.25
N ALA A 148 4.23 1.22 9.54
CA ALA A 148 5.55 1.68 9.98
C ALA A 148 6.69 0.94 9.27
N ARG A 149 6.58 -0.39 9.20
CA ARG A 149 7.53 -1.26 8.54
C ARG A 149 7.69 -0.93 7.06
N GLY A 150 6.56 -0.77 6.35
CA GLY A 150 6.55 -0.43 4.92
C GLY A 150 7.16 0.93 4.60
N MET A 151 7.30 1.82 5.60
CA MET A 151 7.82 3.18 5.44
C MET A 151 9.30 3.35 5.84
N LEU A 152 9.96 2.34 6.42
CA LEU A 152 11.31 2.46 6.98
C LEU A 152 12.38 2.85 5.96
N HIS A 153 12.29 2.34 4.75
CA HIS A 153 13.24 2.62 3.66
C HIS A 153 12.86 3.88 2.87
N GLN A 154 11.82 4.64 3.32
CA GLN A 154 11.33 5.88 2.74
C GLN A 154 10.89 5.72 1.27
N PRO A 155 9.92 4.85 1.01
CA PRO A 155 9.39 4.65 -0.33
C PRO A 155 8.70 5.91 -0.87
N GLN A 156 8.62 6.02 -2.19
CA GLN A 156 7.84 7.07 -2.86
C GLN A 156 6.34 6.74 -2.86
N ILE A 157 6.01 5.44 -2.89
CA ILE A 157 4.64 4.95 -2.99
C ILE A 157 4.42 3.87 -1.93
N LEU A 158 3.33 3.97 -1.18
CA LEU A 158 2.88 2.96 -0.23
C LEU A 158 1.65 2.26 -0.80
N PHE A 159 1.76 0.96 -1.06
CA PHE A 159 0.65 0.10 -1.44
C PHE A 159 0.05 -0.56 -0.20
N LEU A 160 -1.28 -0.51 -0.10
CA LEU A 160 -2.05 -1.07 1.01
C LEU A 160 -3.17 -1.95 0.44
N ASP A 161 -3.10 -3.27 0.69
CA ASP A 161 -4.17 -4.17 0.28
C ASP A 161 -5.17 -4.34 1.43
N GLU A 162 -6.36 -3.75 1.27
CA GLU A 162 -7.46 -3.74 2.24
C GLU A 162 -7.01 -3.39 3.69
N PRO A 163 -6.40 -2.21 3.93
CA PRO A 163 -5.68 -1.91 5.16
C PRO A 163 -6.55 -1.88 6.43
N THR A 164 -7.86 -1.76 6.29
CA THR A 164 -8.79 -1.60 7.41
C THR A 164 -9.72 -2.79 7.57
N LEU A 165 -9.54 -3.85 6.76
CA LEU A 165 -10.36 -5.05 6.82
C LEU A 165 -10.36 -5.66 8.22
N GLY A 166 -11.54 -6.00 8.74
CA GLY A 166 -11.70 -6.64 10.05
C GLY A 166 -11.45 -5.73 11.26
N LEU A 167 -11.20 -4.43 11.05
CA LEU A 167 -11.03 -3.47 12.13
C LEU A 167 -12.36 -2.80 12.51
N ASP A 168 -12.49 -2.48 13.78
CA ASP A 168 -13.63 -1.69 14.28
C ASP A 168 -13.60 -0.24 13.74
N PRO A 169 -14.72 0.50 13.75
CA PRO A 169 -14.80 1.84 13.16
C PRO A 169 -13.83 2.86 13.77
N GLN A 170 -13.55 2.77 15.08
CA GLN A 170 -12.62 3.70 15.74
C GLN A 170 -11.18 3.43 15.30
N THR A 171 -10.80 2.17 15.22
CA THR A 171 -9.48 1.76 14.71
C THR A 171 -9.29 2.12 13.24
N ARG A 172 -10.31 1.95 12.38
CA ARG A 172 -10.28 2.42 10.98
C ARG A 172 -9.99 3.91 10.90
N LYS A 173 -10.74 4.73 11.65
CA LYS A 173 -10.52 6.18 11.70
C LYS A 173 -9.09 6.52 12.12
N SER A 174 -8.53 5.80 13.10
CA SER A 174 -7.14 5.97 13.53
C SER A 174 -6.16 5.66 12.40
N ILE A 175 -6.36 4.56 11.64
CA ILE A 175 -5.51 4.24 10.48
C ILE A 175 -5.54 5.38 9.45
N TRP A 176 -6.72 5.89 9.10
CA TRP A 176 -6.86 7.01 8.18
C TRP A 176 -6.13 8.27 8.64
N THR A 177 -6.19 8.58 9.94
CA THR A 177 -5.43 9.70 10.53
C THR A 177 -3.93 9.51 10.29
N HIS A 178 -3.38 8.32 10.55
CA HIS A 178 -1.96 8.03 10.34
C HIS A 178 -1.56 8.06 8.85
N LEU A 179 -2.42 7.58 7.94
CA LEU A 179 -2.15 7.65 6.51
C LEU A 179 -2.09 9.10 6.01
N ASN A 180 -3.02 9.96 6.46
CA ASN A 180 -2.99 11.39 6.14
C ASN A 180 -1.74 12.08 6.72
N GLU A 181 -1.32 11.74 7.94
CA GLU A 181 -0.09 12.25 8.51
C GLU A 181 1.17 11.81 7.75
N LEU A 182 1.22 10.55 7.33
CA LEU A 182 2.30 10.04 6.48
C LEU A 182 2.39 10.81 5.16
N ARG A 183 1.25 10.98 4.48
CA ARG A 183 1.18 11.77 3.25
C ARG A 183 1.68 13.21 3.50
N GLY A 184 1.15 13.88 4.52
CA GLY A 184 1.48 15.28 4.82
C GLY A 184 2.94 15.49 5.25
N LYS A 185 3.49 14.59 6.09
CA LYS A 185 4.84 14.73 6.65
C LYS A 185 5.94 14.17 5.74
N LYS A 186 5.64 13.14 4.94
CA LYS A 186 6.63 12.41 4.12
C LYS A 186 6.44 12.59 2.62
N GLY A 187 5.32 13.18 2.18
CA GLY A 187 5.03 13.37 0.76
C GLY A 187 4.79 12.06 -0.01
N VAL A 188 4.49 10.96 0.70
CA VAL A 188 4.29 9.64 0.10
C VAL A 188 2.97 9.59 -0.65
N THR A 189 2.98 8.95 -1.83
CA THR A 189 1.76 8.58 -2.55
C THR A 189 1.19 7.31 -1.94
N ILE A 190 -0.11 7.24 -1.72
CA ILE A 190 -0.76 6.06 -1.16
C ILE A 190 -1.69 5.47 -2.21
N PHE A 191 -1.48 4.20 -2.54
CA PHE A 191 -2.39 3.39 -3.36
C PHE A 191 -3.01 2.31 -2.48
N MET A 192 -4.33 2.32 -2.35
CA MET A 192 -5.00 1.35 -1.51
C MET A 192 -6.16 0.66 -2.21
N THR A 193 -6.35 -0.62 -1.90
CA THR A 193 -7.57 -1.33 -2.28
C THR A 193 -8.57 -1.32 -1.15
N THR A 194 -9.84 -1.28 -1.48
CA THR A 194 -10.94 -1.45 -0.53
C THR A 194 -12.21 -1.95 -1.24
N HIS A 195 -13.10 -2.56 -0.47
CA HIS A 195 -14.46 -2.83 -0.90
C HIS A 195 -15.50 -2.00 -0.10
N TYR A 196 -15.02 -1.13 0.82
CA TYR A 196 -15.86 -0.24 1.61
C TYR A 196 -16.05 1.10 0.90
N MET A 197 -17.30 1.44 0.60
CA MET A 197 -17.65 2.70 -0.09
C MET A 197 -17.36 3.94 0.77
N ASP A 198 -17.52 3.84 2.09
CA ASP A 198 -17.22 4.92 3.04
C ASP A 198 -15.73 5.30 3.07
N GLU A 199 -14.84 4.38 2.71
CA GLU A 199 -13.41 4.66 2.62
C GLU A 199 -13.02 5.49 1.39
N ALA A 200 -13.82 5.43 0.34
CA ALA A 200 -13.62 6.24 -0.85
C ALA A 200 -13.59 7.75 -0.55
N GLU A 201 -14.36 8.19 0.46
CA GLU A 201 -14.41 9.61 0.86
C GLU A 201 -13.11 10.16 1.43
N TYR A 202 -12.20 9.29 1.88
CA TYR A 202 -10.88 9.69 2.34
C TYR A 202 -9.82 9.78 1.23
N CYS A 203 -10.17 9.32 0.01
CA CYS A 203 -9.27 9.33 -1.14
C CYS A 203 -9.41 10.64 -1.94
N ASP A 204 -8.31 11.10 -2.53
CA ASP A 204 -8.35 12.24 -3.46
C ASP A 204 -9.01 11.84 -4.79
N ARG A 205 -8.69 10.64 -5.27
CA ARG A 205 -9.29 10.01 -6.46
C ARG A 205 -9.50 8.52 -6.21
N ILE A 206 -10.47 7.97 -6.91
CA ILE A 206 -10.79 6.54 -6.88
C ILE A 206 -10.96 5.99 -8.29
N ALA A 207 -10.57 4.74 -8.47
CA ALA A 207 -11.00 3.93 -9.61
C ALA A 207 -11.88 2.78 -9.10
N ILE A 208 -13.01 2.57 -9.75
CA ILE A 208 -13.91 1.45 -9.48
C ILE A 208 -13.60 0.34 -10.47
N ILE A 209 -13.26 -0.84 -9.95
CA ILE A 209 -13.00 -2.03 -10.76
C ILE A 209 -14.10 -3.06 -10.53
N ASP A 210 -14.58 -3.64 -11.62
CA ASP A 210 -15.51 -4.77 -11.61
C ASP A 210 -15.17 -5.73 -12.74
N HIS A 211 -15.21 -7.04 -12.46
CA HIS A 211 -14.87 -8.10 -13.42
C HIS A 211 -13.57 -7.83 -14.22
N GLY A 212 -12.53 -7.37 -13.53
CA GLY A 212 -11.20 -7.09 -14.12
C GLY A 212 -11.13 -5.82 -14.96
N LYS A 213 -12.16 -4.98 -15.01
CA LYS A 213 -12.21 -3.73 -15.81
C LYS A 213 -12.46 -2.53 -14.92
N ILE A 214 -11.80 -1.42 -15.23
CA ILE A 214 -12.13 -0.13 -14.60
C ILE A 214 -13.42 0.38 -15.23
N VAL A 215 -14.43 0.61 -14.38
CA VAL A 215 -15.75 1.08 -14.80
C VAL A 215 -15.94 2.58 -14.59
N ALA A 216 -15.19 3.18 -13.67
CA ALA A 216 -15.20 4.62 -13.42
C ALA A 216 -13.90 5.06 -12.75
N VAL A 217 -13.46 6.29 -13.01
CA VAL A 217 -12.34 6.96 -12.33
C VAL A 217 -12.71 8.42 -12.12
N GLY A 218 -12.51 8.93 -10.91
CA GLY A 218 -12.79 10.34 -10.58
C GLY A 218 -12.54 10.64 -9.12
N THR A 219 -12.84 11.86 -8.70
CA THR A 219 -12.94 12.21 -7.29
C THR A 219 -14.20 11.58 -6.67
N PRO A 220 -14.25 11.40 -5.33
CA PRO A 220 -15.46 10.89 -4.67
C PRO A 220 -16.73 11.68 -5.04
N ASP A 221 -16.62 12.99 -5.20
CA ASP A 221 -17.77 13.86 -5.53
C ASP A 221 -18.21 13.74 -7.00
N GLU A 222 -17.28 13.48 -7.93
CA GLU A 222 -17.62 13.24 -9.35
C GLU A 222 -18.31 11.89 -9.57
N LEU A 223 -18.15 10.93 -8.65
CA LEU A 223 -18.67 9.57 -8.78
C LEU A 223 -19.93 9.32 -7.95
N LYS A 224 -20.42 10.30 -7.22
CA LYS A 224 -21.73 10.30 -6.53
C LYS A 224 -22.84 10.82 -7.44
#